data_ddd4d6b548ec232320d92aeb55c67950
#
_entry.id   ddd4d6b548ec232320d92aeb55c67950
#
_cell.length_a   1.000
_cell.length_b   1.000
_cell.length_c   1.000
_cell.angle_alpha   90.00
_cell.angle_beta   90.00
_cell.angle_gamma   90.00
#
_symmetry.space_group_name_H-M   'P 1'
#
loop_
_entity.id
_entity.type
_entity.pdbx_description
1 polymer ?
#
loop_
_entity_poly.entity_id
_entity_poly.type
_entity_poly.pdbx_seq_one_letter_code
_entity_poly.pdbx_strand_id
1 'polypeptide(L)'
;MHRVFVYGTLKRGHGNWHHFLKDDAAFVGHAITVKEFSMIAGGFPVVLDCDGNRGQIKGEVYDVDDETLRRLDGLEGFRGEGDPTNMYDRKQTEVQIWDGKALTTETVGIYIGAGRWDTRSPSGFWQVRNSSGQLEWPKATS
;
A
#
# COMPACT_ATOMS: atom_id res chain seq x y z
N MET A 1 15.66 7.44 -7.63
CA MET A 1 14.86 6.27 -7.16
C MET A 1 13.81 6.72 -6.17
N HIS A 2 12.64 6.08 -6.22
CA HIS A 2 11.54 6.37 -5.33
C HIS A 2 11.25 5.14 -4.46
N ARG A 3 11.01 5.32 -3.19
CA ARG A 3 10.56 4.24 -2.30
C ARG A 3 9.06 4.26 -2.18
N VAL A 4 8.43 3.11 -2.47
CA VAL A 4 6.98 2.95 -2.47
C VAL A 4 6.60 1.78 -1.57
N PHE A 5 5.60 2.02 -0.70
CA PHE A 5 5.03 1.00 0.17
C PHE A 5 3.81 0.40 -0.53
N VAL A 6 3.80 -0.91 -0.67
CA VAL A 6 2.72 -1.67 -1.29
C VAL A 6 2.12 -2.65 -0.28
N TYR A 7 0.79 -2.77 -0.29
CA TYR A 7 0.08 -3.53 0.76
C TYR A 7 -0.93 -4.54 0.21
N GLY A 8 -1.13 -4.57 -1.10
CA GLY A 8 -2.16 -5.41 -1.73
C GLY A 8 -1.62 -6.25 -2.88
N THR A 9 -2.22 -6.10 -4.06
CA THR A 9 -1.89 -6.91 -5.23
C THR A 9 -0.51 -6.63 -5.82
N LEU A 10 0.16 -5.58 -5.35
CA LEU A 10 1.56 -5.31 -5.69
C LEU A 10 2.55 -6.01 -4.76
N LYS A 11 2.07 -6.67 -3.70
CA LYS A 11 2.93 -7.47 -2.82
C LYS A 11 3.46 -8.69 -3.58
N ARG A 12 4.66 -9.12 -3.18
CA ARG A 12 5.39 -10.21 -3.83
C ARG A 12 4.50 -11.42 -4.11
N GLY A 13 4.53 -11.90 -5.35
CA GLY A 13 3.81 -13.08 -5.80
C GLY A 13 2.42 -12.82 -6.36
N HIS A 14 1.82 -11.65 -6.11
CA HIS A 14 0.53 -11.30 -6.68
C HIS A 14 0.66 -10.91 -8.16
N GLY A 15 -0.46 -10.93 -8.90
CA GLY A 15 -0.44 -10.66 -10.34
C GLY A 15 0.19 -9.32 -10.72
N ASN A 16 -0.17 -8.25 -10.01
CA ASN A 16 0.38 -6.93 -10.29
C ASN A 16 1.87 -6.83 -9.97
N TRP A 17 2.35 -7.56 -8.96
CA TRP A 17 3.78 -7.63 -8.68
C TRP A 17 4.55 -8.21 -9.86
N HIS A 18 4.04 -9.29 -10.47
CA HIS A 18 4.67 -9.90 -11.64
C HIS A 18 4.79 -8.92 -12.81
N HIS A 19 3.79 -8.08 -13.02
CA HIS A 19 3.75 -7.15 -14.16
C HIS A 19 4.52 -5.85 -13.92
N PHE A 20 4.60 -5.37 -12.70
CA PHE A 20 5.10 -4.03 -12.40
C PHE A 20 6.40 -3.99 -11.61
N LEU A 21 6.61 -4.93 -10.69
CA LEU A 21 7.72 -4.84 -9.74
C LEU A 21 8.77 -5.92 -9.87
N LYS A 22 8.40 -7.11 -10.29
CA LYS A 22 9.30 -8.28 -10.25
C LYS A 22 10.66 -8.01 -10.89
N ASP A 23 10.68 -7.45 -12.10
CA ASP A 23 11.90 -7.25 -12.86
C ASP A 23 12.38 -5.80 -12.89
N ASP A 24 11.54 -4.86 -12.46
CA ASP A 24 11.77 -3.42 -12.61
C ASP A 24 11.95 -2.68 -11.29
N ALA A 25 11.92 -3.40 -10.17
CA ALA A 25 12.03 -2.79 -8.84
C ALA A 25 12.92 -3.61 -7.94
N ALA A 26 13.53 -2.95 -6.96
CA ALA A 26 14.34 -3.62 -5.95
C ALA A 26 13.56 -3.72 -4.64
N PHE A 27 13.45 -4.92 -4.10
CA PHE A 27 12.83 -5.14 -2.80
C PHE A 27 13.73 -4.56 -1.70
N VAL A 28 13.18 -3.67 -0.87
CA VAL A 28 13.91 -3.06 0.25
C VAL A 28 13.67 -3.85 1.53
N GLY A 29 12.42 -4.16 1.84
CA GLY A 29 12.10 -4.88 3.06
C GLY A 29 10.62 -4.96 3.34
N HIS A 30 10.28 -5.74 4.37
CA HIS A 30 8.93 -5.73 4.93
C HIS A 30 8.78 -4.50 5.81
N ALA A 31 7.58 -3.94 5.84
CA ALA A 31 7.36 -2.69 6.54
C ALA A 31 5.97 -2.61 7.15
N ILE A 32 5.84 -1.75 8.15
CA ILE A 32 4.56 -1.38 8.75
C ILE A 32 4.45 0.14 8.79
N THR A 33 3.24 0.65 8.57
CA THR A 33 3.01 2.09 8.70
C THR A 33 3.11 2.51 10.16
N VAL A 34 3.70 3.69 10.41
CA VAL A 34 3.70 4.29 11.75
C VAL A 34 2.29 4.80 12.06
N LYS A 35 1.69 5.50 11.12
CA LYS A 35 0.31 5.98 11.23
C LYS A 35 -0.68 4.82 11.05
N GLU A 36 -1.77 4.87 11.77
CA GLU A 36 -2.88 3.93 11.59
C GLU A 36 -3.80 4.39 10.47
N PHE A 37 -4.27 3.43 9.67
CA PHE A 37 -5.20 3.62 8.57
C PHE A 37 -6.32 2.61 8.67
N SER A 38 -7.40 2.83 7.93
CA SER A 38 -8.44 1.83 7.72
C SER A 38 -8.15 1.08 6.43
N MET A 39 -8.70 -0.13 6.30
CA MET A 39 -8.59 -0.92 5.08
C MET A 39 -9.95 -1.52 4.75
N ILE A 40 -10.43 -1.28 3.54
CA ILE A 40 -11.62 -1.97 3.01
C ILE A 40 -11.16 -3.00 1.99
N ALA A 41 -11.96 -4.04 1.81
CA ALA A 41 -11.64 -5.12 0.88
C ALA A 41 -12.88 -5.49 0.06
N GLY A 42 -12.67 -5.58 -1.25
CA GLY A 42 -13.72 -6.00 -2.18
C GLY A 42 -13.08 -6.64 -3.41
N GLY A 43 -12.31 -7.72 -3.19
CA GLY A 43 -11.49 -8.35 -4.23
C GLY A 43 -10.04 -7.89 -4.21
N PHE A 44 -9.80 -6.69 -3.75
CA PHE A 44 -8.46 -6.12 -3.49
C PHE A 44 -8.58 -5.13 -2.33
N PRO A 45 -7.49 -4.86 -1.60
CA PRO A 45 -7.55 -3.95 -0.47
C PRO A 45 -7.40 -2.50 -0.91
N VAL A 46 -8.11 -1.61 -0.22
CA VAL A 46 -7.96 -0.17 -0.35
C VAL A 46 -7.68 0.40 1.03
N VAL A 47 -6.54 1.06 1.19
CA VAL A 47 -6.20 1.77 2.43
C VAL A 47 -6.80 3.16 2.37
N LEU A 48 -7.47 3.55 3.46
CA LEU A 48 -8.16 4.83 3.58
C LEU A 48 -7.71 5.55 4.84
N ASP A 49 -7.56 6.86 4.75
CA ASP A 49 -7.30 7.70 5.92
C ASP A 49 -8.63 8.23 6.45
N CYS A 50 -9.37 7.38 7.12
CA CYS A 50 -10.68 7.72 7.69
C CYS A 50 -10.88 7.03 9.04
N ASP A 51 -11.91 7.44 9.76
CA ASP A 51 -12.30 6.78 11.00
C ASP A 51 -12.96 5.44 10.70
N GLY A 52 -12.69 4.45 11.53
CA GLY A 52 -13.28 3.12 11.43
C GLY A 52 -12.22 2.04 11.31
N ASN A 53 -12.21 1.12 12.25
CA ASN A 53 -11.34 -0.06 12.31
C ASN A 53 -9.88 0.21 11.91
N ARG A 54 -9.28 1.23 12.51
CA ARG A 54 -7.93 1.67 12.18
C ARG A 54 -6.88 0.73 12.76
N GLY A 55 -5.77 0.59 12.03
CA GLY A 55 -4.61 -0.16 12.49
C GLY A 55 -3.40 0.19 11.64
N GLN A 56 -2.23 -0.23 12.10
CA GLN A 56 -1.02 -0.15 11.28
C GLN A 56 -1.18 -1.12 10.12
N ILE A 57 -0.72 -0.73 8.94
CA ILE A 57 -0.78 -1.56 7.73
C ILE A 57 0.56 -2.24 7.54
N LYS A 58 0.55 -3.55 7.32
CA LYS A 58 1.75 -4.31 6.98
C LYS A 58 1.84 -4.48 5.47
N GLY A 59 3.04 -4.28 4.94
CA GLY A 59 3.30 -4.40 3.52
C GLY A 59 4.78 -4.54 3.21
N GLU A 60 5.14 -4.12 2.01
CA GLU A 60 6.50 -4.23 1.49
C GLU A 60 6.92 -2.90 0.88
N VAL A 61 8.22 -2.62 0.92
CA VAL A 61 8.80 -1.41 0.31
C VAL A 61 9.70 -1.81 -0.85
N TYR A 62 9.54 -1.10 -1.95
CA TYR A 62 10.35 -1.26 -3.17
C TYR A 62 10.96 0.06 -3.60
N ASP A 63 12.18 -0.01 -4.11
CA ASP A 63 12.79 1.11 -4.85
C ASP A 63 12.42 0.98 -6.32
N VAL A 64 11.89 2.05 -6.89
CA VAL A 64 11.44 2.10 -8.28
C VAL A 64 12.03 3.33 -8.97
N ASP A 65 12.26 3.22 -10.30
CA ASP A 65 12.67 4.35 -11.10
C ASP A 65 11.46 5.22 -11.51
N ASP A 66 11.74 6.33 -12.21
CA ASP A 66 10.68 7.27 -12.63
C ASP A 66 9.66 6.59 -13.54
N GLU A 67 10.11 5.74 -14.46
CA GLU A 67 9.21 5.05 -15.38
C GLU A 67 8.29 4.08 -14.67
N THR A 68 8.85 3.28 -13.76
CA THR A 68 8.07 2.32 -12.97
C THR A 68 7.06 3.07 -12.10
N LEU A 69 7.46 4.18 -11.49
CA LEU A 69 6.53 5.00 -10.70
C LEU A 69 5.36 5.49 -11.54
N ARG A 70 5.62 5.96 -12.77
CA ARG A 70 4.54 6.38 -13.68
C ARG A 70 3.60 5.24 -14.02
N ARG A 71 4.13 4.03 -14.22
CA ARG A 71 3.32 2.84 -14.48
C ARG A 71 2.44 2.49 -13.28
N LEU A 72 2.98 2.59 -12.08
CA LEU A 72 2.20 2.40 -10.85
C LEU A 72 1.12 3.46 -10.71
N ASP A 73 1.44 4.72 -10.97
CA ASP A 73 0.44 5.79 -10.94
C ASP A 73 -0.70 5.50 -11.93
N GLY A 74 -0.38 4.99 -13.11
CA GLY A 74 -1.39 4.59 -14.10
C GLY A 74 -2.28 3.45 -13.61
N LEU A 75 -1.67 2.43 -13.00
CA LEU A 75 -2.39 1.29 -12.44
C LEU A 75 -3.36 1.74 -11.34
N GLU A 76 -2.91 2.64 -10.47
CA GLU A 76 -3.69 3.11 -9.33
C GLU A 76 -4.63 4.26 -9.69
N GLY A 77 -4.62 4.70 -10.92
CA GLY A 77 -5.48 5.80 -11.35
C GLY A 77 -5.15 7.14 -10.70
N PHE A 78 -3.87 7.38 -10.43
CA PHE A 78 -3.37 8.65 -9.90
C PHE A 78 -2.88 9.52 -11.05
N ARG A 79 -3.52 10.69 -11.22
CA ARG A 79 -3.24 11.61 -12.34
C ARG A 79 -2.54 12.88 -11.90
N GLY A 80 -2.22 13.00 -10.63
CA GLY A 80 -1.59 14.18 -10.06
C GLY A 80 -2.32 14.63 -8.81
N GLU A 81 -1.60 15.36 -7.96
CA GLU A 81 -2.15 15.84 -6.70
C GLU A 81 -3.36 16.74 -6.96
N GLY A 82 -4.45 16.47 -6.25
CA GLY A 82 -5.66 17.27 -6.33
C GLY A 82 -6.58 16.98 -7.51
N ASP A 83 -6.22 16.04 -8.39
CA ASP A 83 -7.09 15.68 -9.51
C ASP A 83 -8.35 14.95 -8.97
N PRO A 84 -9.56 15.49 -9.23
CA PRO A 84 -10.80 14.91 -8.68
C PRO A 84 -11.16 13.56 -9.29
N THR A 85 -10.50 13.14 -10.38
CA THR A 85 -10.75 11.85 -11.03
C THR A 85 -9.87 10.73 -10.47
N ASN A 86 -8.96 11.03 -9.54
CA ASN A 86 -8.08 10.01 -8.95
C ASN A 86 -8.87 8.91 -8.26
N MET A 87 -8.53 7.65 -8.55
CA MET A 87 -9.01 6.49 -7.81
C MET A 87 -8.23 6.35 -6.50
N TYR A 88 -6.92 6.56 -6.56
CA TYR A 88 -6.02 6.62 -5.41
C TYR A 88 -5.24 7.92 -5.47
N ASP A 89 -4.88 8.44 -4.31
CA ASP A 89 -3.90 9.52 -4.18
C ASP A 89 -2.57 8.93 -3.74
N ARG A 90 -1.48 9.39 -4.33
CA ARG A 90 -0.15 9.01 -3.89
C ARG A 90 0.30 10.02 -2.83
N LYS A 91 0.44 9.56 -1.60
CA LYS A 91 0.79 10.36 -0.43
C LYS A 91 2.14 9.93 0.11
N GLN A 92 2.67 10.69 1.05
CA GLN A 92 3.87 10.36 1.80
C GLN A 92 3.46 9.92 3.21
N THR A 93 4.07 8.84 3.70
CA THR A 93 3.83 8.37 5.06
C THR A 93 5.09 7.75 5.63
N GLU A 94 5.22 7.76 6.95
CA GLU A 94 6.33 7.09 7.62
C GLU A 94 6.03 5.61 7.79
N VAL A 95 7.04 4.78 7.50
CA VAL A 95 6.98 3.34 7.73
C VAL A 95 8.23 2.89 8.46
N GLN A 96 8.11 1.80 9.22
CA GLN A 96 9.25 1.09 9.78
C GLN A 96 9.58 -0.07 8.86
N ILE A 97 10.81 -0.10 8.37
CA ILE A 97 11.28 -1.07 7.38
C ILE A 97 12.28 -2.01 8.03
N TRP A 98 12.05 -3.31 7.87
CA TRP A 98 13.01 -4.36 8.24
C TRP A 98 13.67 -4.87 6.96
N ASP A 99 14.98 -4.65 6.84
CA ASP A 99 15.75 -5.01 5.65
C ASP A 99 16.51 -6.35 5.80
N GLY A 100 16.24 -7.08 6.86
CA GLY A 100 16.94 -8.31 7.21
C GLY A 100 18.08 -8.10 8.22
N LYS A 101 18.46 -6.87 8.48
CA LYS A 101 19.56 -6.52 9.40
C LYS A 101 19.16 -5.49 10.44
N ALA A 102 18.43 -4.47 10.04
CA ALA A 102 18.07 -3.36 10.93
C ALA A 102 16.65 -2.90 10.66
N LEU A 103 16.03 -2.31 11.69
CA LEU A 103 14.74 -1.65 11.61
C LEU A 103 14.98 -0.15 11.48
N THR A 104 14.49 0.45 10.40
CA THR A 104 14.64 1.88 10.15
C THR A 104 13.29 2.52 9.91
N THR A 105 13.14 3.81 10.24
CA THR A 105 11.94 4.59 9.96
C THR A 105 12.23 5.52 8.80
N GLU A 106 11.41 5.45 7.74
CA GLU A 106 11.60 6.28 6.55
C GLU A 106 10.25 6.78 6.04
N THR A 107 10.28 7.91 5.35
CA THR A 107 9.13 8.45 4.64
C THR A 107 9.12 7.88 3.22
N VAL A 108 8.00 7.28 2.84
CA VAL A 108 7.83 6.61 1.54
C VAL A 108 6.50 7.00 0.91
N GLY A 109 6.35 6.72 -0.39
CA GLY A 109 5.09 6.88 -1.09
C GLY A 109 4.13 5.75 -0.77
N ILE A 110 2.86 6.06 -0.68
CA ILE A 110 1.77 5.10 -0.48
C ILE A 110 0.56 5.54 -1.30
N TYR A 111 -0.16 4.58 -1.89
CA TYR A 111 -1.41 4.85 -2.58
C TYR A 111 -2.56 4.67 -1.61
N ILE A 112 -3.30 5.76 -1.37
CA ILE A 112 -4.44 5.80 -0.46
C ILE A 112 -5.68 6.07 -1.29
N GLY A 113 -6.77 5.36 -1.00
CA GLY A 113 -8.02 5.55 -1.73
C GLY A 113 -8.47 7.01 -1.68
N ALA A 114 -8.78 7.58 -2.83
CA ALA A 114 -9.33 8.92 -2.94
C ALA A 114 -10.82 8.93 -2.55
N GLY A 115 -11.48 10.07 -2.58
CA GLY A 115 -12.83 10.26 -2.01
C GLY A 115 -14.00 9.48 -2.63
N ARG A 116 -13.75 8.50 -3.51
CA ARG A 116 -14.80 7.73 -4.20
C ARG A 116 -15.23 6.47 -3.46
N TRP A 117 -14.50 6.06 -2.45
CA TRP A 117 -14.72 4.79 -1.77
C TRP A 117 -15.79 4.95 -0.69
N ASP A 118 -16.68 3.96 -0.61
CA ASP A 118 -17.76 3.97 0.38
C ASP A 118 -17.20 3.55 1.75
N THR A 119 -17.15 4.49 2.67
CA THR A 119 -16.65 4.28 4.03
C THR A 119 -17.77 4.17 5.07
N ARG A 120 -19.05 4.22 4.64
CA ARG A 120 -20.19 4.28 5.56
C ARG A 120 -20.59 2.94 6.12
N SER A 121 -20.20 1.84 5.46
CA SER A 121 -20.54 0.50 5.91
C SER A 121 -19.40 -0.14 6.70
N PRO A 122 -19.57 -0.41 7.99
CA PRO A 122 -18.53 -1.12 8.77
C PRO A 122 -18.17 -2.49 8.21
N SER A 123 -19.11 -3.15 7.53
CA SER A 123 -18.86 -4.47 6.93
C SER A 123 -17.90 -4.38 5.72
N GLY A 124 -17.68 -3.19 5.16
CA GLY A 124 -16.70 -2.97 4.11
C GLY A 124 -15.26 -2.93 4.60
N PHE A 125 -15.05 -2.76 5.91
CA PHE A 125 -13.69 -2.68 6.43
C PHE A 125 -13.07 -4.06 6.63
N TRP A 126 -11.79 -4.17 6.28
CA TRP A 126 -11.02 -5.39 6.47
C TRP A 126 -10.80 -5.64 7.95
N GLN A 127 -11.27 -6.79 8.44
CA GLN A 127 -11.23 -7.11 9.87
C GLN A 127 -10.06 -8.02 10.23
N VAL A 128 -9.37 -8.58 9.23
CA VAL A 128 -8.30 -9.55 9.49
C VAL A 128 -7.04 -8.84 9.93
N ARG A 129 -6.52 -9.27 11.09
CA ARG A 129 -5.27 -8.76 11.63
C ARG A 129 -4.29 -9.92 11.78
N ASN A 130 -2.99 -9.61 11.64
CA ASN A 130 -1.95 -10.61 11.89
C ASN A 130 -1.72 -10.77 13.40
N SER A 131 -0.77 -11.64 13.78
CA SER A 131 -0.48 -11.93 15.18
C SER A 131 0.02 -10.71 15.96
N SER A 132 0.48 -9.66 15.28
CA SER A 132 0.94 -8.40 15.88
C SER A 132 -0.14 -7.33 15.91
N GLY A 133 -1.37 -7.64 15.50
CA GLY A 133 -2.50 -6.72 15.50
C GLY A 133 -2.53 -5.75 14.32
N GLN A 134 -1.69 -5.93 13.32
CA GLN A 134 -1.63 -5.09 12.13
C GLN A 134 -2.61 -5.58 11.07
N LEU A 135 -3.14 -4.66 10.26
CA LEU A 135 -3.95 -4.99 9.08
C LEU A 135 -3.03 -5.48 7.97
N GLU A 136 -3.30 -6.67 7.47
CA GLU A 136 -2.46 -7.29 6.46
C GLU A 136 -3.31 -8.01 5.41
N TRP A 137 -3.15 -7.63 4.14
CA TRP A 137 -3.72 -8.37 3.02
C TRP A 137 -2.96 -9.69 2.86
N PRO A 138 -3.66 -10.82 2.67
CA PRO A 138 -3.00 -12.13 2.61
C PRO A 138 -1.87 -12.19 1.60
N LYS A 139 -0.85 -13.00 1.92
CA LYS A 139 0.22 -13.31 0.98
C LYS A 139 -0.35 -14.05 -0.21
N ALA A 140 0.32 -13.90 -1.37
CA ALA A 140 -0.06 -14.64 -2.56
C ALA A 140 0.11 -16.15 -2.30
N THR A 141 -0.88 -16.93 -2.74
CA THR A 141 -0.78 -18.37 -2.78
C THR A 141 -0.15 -18.76 -4.12
N SER A 142 0.95 -19.47 -4.05
CA SER A 142 1.62 -19.95 -5.26
C SER A 142 1.05 -21.29 -5.69
#